data_0909c012dc695cc4f1a7ce738fc27c34
#
_entry.id   0909c012dc695cc4f1a7ce738fc27c34
#
_cell.length_a   1.000
_cell.length_b   1.000
_cell.length_c   1.000
_cell.angle_alpha   90.00
_cell.angle_beta   90.00
_cell.angle_gamma   90.00
#
_symmetry.space_group_name_H-M   'P 1'
#
loop_
_entity.id
_entity.type
_entity.pdbx_description
1 polymer ?
#
loop_
_entity_poly.entity_id
_entity_poly.type
_entity_poly.pdbx_seq_one_letter_code
_entity_poly.pdbx_strand_id
1 'polypeptide(L)'
;MTRLLILLFVLSVFPLAVFAQGAVEPPLITVTGQAEVRVPPDEVLFTLAIENIDKDMLAANRKTDDSVRQVLALARKHGVKPEDVQTSQISVQPKYNTDDMEYEARRGVKRVLIGYQVSKTVAIRLTDISRFDVLLADILTAGITRLSNLEFPTLKSGNIAIRRV
;
A
#
# COMPACT_ATOMS: atom_id res chain seq x y z
N MET A 1 -28.55 -84.18 -29.86
CA MET A 1 -29.13 -82.90 -29.39
C MET A 1 -28.25 -82.24 -28.28
N THR A 2 -27.67 -82.95 -27.34
CA THR A 2 -26.86 -82.44 -26.26
C THR A 2 -25.59 -81.67 -26.70
N ARG A 3 -24.91 -82.13 -27.76
CA ARG A 3 -23.70 -81.45 -28.27
C ARG A 3 -23.99 -80.07 -28.92
N LEU A 4 -25.16 -79.87 -29.51
CA LEU A 4 -25.59 -78.66 -30.12
C LEU A 4 -25.90 -77.58 -29.07
N LEU A 5 -26.47 -78.02 -27.92
CA LEU A 5 -26.80 -77.14 -26.80
C LEU A 5 -25.54 -76.64 -26.11
N ILE A 6 -24.48 -77.45 -25.99
CA ILE A 6 -23.19 -77.04 -25.41
C ILE A 6 -22.51 -75.98 -26.28
N LEU A 7 -22.58 -76.11 -27.61
CA LEU A 7 -22.00 -75.18 -28.56
C LEU A 7 -22.70 -73.81 -28.49
N LEU A 8 -24.01 -73.79 -28.28
CA LEU A 8 -24.83 -72.58 -28.16
C LEU A 8 -24.54 -71.85 -26.83
N PHE A 9 -24.25 -72.62 -25.76
CA PHE A 9 -23.92 -72.07 -24.46
C PHE A 9 -22.51 -71.44 -24.41
N VAL A 10 -21.53 -71.96 -25.11
CA VAL A 10 -20.19 -71.44 -25.22
C VAL A 10 -20.15 -70.14 -26.02
N LEU A 11 -21.06 -69.93 -26.98
CA LEU A 11 -21.12 -68.73 -27.77
C LEU A 11 -21.76 -67.52 -27.00
N SER A 12 -22.52 -67.81 -25.93
CA SER A 12 -23.18 -66.78 -25.13
C SER A 12 -22.27 -66.13 -24.04
N VAL A 13 -21.08 -66.71 -23.78
CA VAL A 13 -20.15 -66.23 -22.75
C VAL A 13 -19.01 -65.37 -23.35
N PHE A 14 -19.15 -64.95 -24.63
CA PHE A 14 -18.18 -64.02 -25.16
C PHE A 14 -18.45 -62.61 -24.56
N PRO A 15 -17.59 -62.09 -23.65
CA PRO A 15 -17.79 -60.76 -23.15
C PRO A 15 -17.64 -59.82 -24.29
N LEU A 16 -18.71 -59.04 -24.57
CA LEU A 16 -18.60 -57.80 -25.35
C LEU A 16 -17.62 -56.90 -24.59
N ALA A 17 -16.34 -56.97 -24.90
CA ALA A 17 -15.36 -55.98 -24.52
C ALA A 17 -15.80 -54.69 -25.26
N VAL A 18 -16.66 -53.90 -24.62
CA VAL A 18 -16.92 -52.52 -25.01
C VAL A 18 -15.60 -51.82 -24.83
N PHE A 19 -14.87 -51.61 -25.93
CA PHE A 19 -13.77 -50.66 -25.96
C PHE A 19 -14.39 -49.28 -25.69
N ALA A 20 -14.36 -48.84 -24.42
CA ALA A 20 -14.56 -47.45 -24.09
C ALA A 20 -13.39 -46.72 -24.77
N GLN A 21 -13.61 -46.20 -25.95
CA GLN A 21 -12.72 -45.24 -26.56
C GLN A 21 -12.77 -44.02 -25.64
N GLY A 22 -11.76 -43.93 -24.74
CA GLY A 22 -11.54 -42.72 -23.95
C GLY A 22 -11.52 -41.54 -24.93
N ALA A 23 -12.38 -40.58 -24.69
CA ALA A 23 -12.37 -39.34 -25.44
C ALA A 23 -10.93 -38.80 -25.40
N VAL A 24 -10.26 -38.83 -26.55
CA VAL A 24 -8.93 -38.21 -26.69
C VAL A 24 -9.18 -36.72 -26.58
N GLU A 25 -8.89 -36.16 -25.38
CA GLU A 25 -8.94 -34.72 -25.25
C GLU A 25 -7.94 -34.11 -26.24
N PRO A 26 -8.39 -33.14 -27.02
CA PRO A 26 -7.52 -32.48 -27.99
C PRO A 26 -6.33 -31.88 -27.24
N PRO A 27 -5.11 -31.95 -27.78
CA PRO A 27 -3.94 -31.38 -27.13
C PRO A 27 -4.14 -29.88 -26.94
N LEU A 28 -4.26 -29.44 -25.69
CA LEU A 28 -4.39 -28.04 -25.32
C LEU A 28 -2.98 -27.45 -25.18
N ILE A 29 -2.70 -26.43 -25.98
CA ILE A 29 -1.50 -25.61 -25.83
C ILE A 29 -1.91 -24.40 -25.00
N THR A 30 -1.44 -24.34 -23.75
CA THR A 30 -1.63 -23.18 -22.91
C THR A 30 -0.43 -22.25 -23.09
N VAL A 31 -0.69 -21.07 -23.60
CA VAL A 31 0.32 -20.02 -23.76
C VAL A 31 0.00 -18.90 -22.78
N THR A 32 0.96 -18.58 -21.90
CA THR A 32 0.91 -17.42 -21.03
C THR A 32 1.79 -16.32 -21.60
N GLY A 33 1.21 -15.15 -21.80
CA GLY A 33 1.93 -13.95 -22.21
C GLY A 33 1.91 -12.92 -21.07
N GLN A 34 3.02 -12.24 -20.84
CA GLN A 34 3.10 -11.09 -19.97
C GLN A 34 3.36 -9.86 -20.84
N ALA A 35 2.63 -8.78 -20.56
CA ALA A 35 2.85 -7.50 -21.20
C ALA A 35 3.05 -6.44 -20.10
N GLU A 36 4.11 -5.65 -20.21
CA GLU A 36 4.37 -4.48 -19.36
C GLU A 36 4.02 -3.23 -20.15
N VAL A 37 3.13 -2.41 -19.61
CA VAL A 37 2.79 -1.10 -20.16
C VAL A 37 3.33 -0.04 -19.22
N ARG A 38 4.31 0.72 -19.66
CA ARG A 38 4.86 1.87 -18.93
C ARG A 38 4.06 3.11 -19.26
N VAL A 39 3.36 3.63 -18.26
CA VAL A 39 2.60 4.87 -18.37
C VAL A 39 3.25 5.89 -17.43
N PRO A 40 3.48 7.14 -17.86
CA PRO A 40 3.98 8.17 -16.95
C PRO A 40 2.96 8.37 -15.82
N PRO A 41 3.43 8.63 -14.59
CA PRO A 41 2.53 8.94 -13.48
C PRO A 41 1.75 10.21 -13.76
N ASP A 42 0.51 10.28 -13.29
CA ASP A 42 -0.39 11.42 -13.45
C ASP A 42 -0.79 12.06 -12.11
N GLU A 43 -0.35 11.47 -10.99
CA GLU A 43 -0.53 12.03 -9.66
C GLU A 43 0.65 11.71 -8.74
N VAL A 44 0.76 12.44 -7.65
CA VAL A 44 1.71 12.19 -6.56
C VAL A 44 0.94 12.02 -5.26
N LEU A 45 1.22 10.93 -4.55
CA LEU A 45 0.77 10.70 -3.18
C LEU A 45 1.96 10.87 -2.25
N PHE A 46 1.85 11.73 -1.27
CA PHE A 46 2.90 11.90 -0.27
C PHE A 46 2.34 12.13 1.12
N THR A 47 3.07 11.65 2.10
CA THR A 47 2.68 11.68 3.50
C THR A 47 3.74 12.42 4.30
N LEU A 48 3.30 13.42 5.04
CA LEU A 48 4.12 14.29 5.86
C LEU A 48 3.90 13.96 7.32
N ALA A 49 4.98 13.77 8.09
CA ALA A 49 4.92 13.71 9.54
C ALA A 49 5.33 15.07 10.10
N ILE A 50 4.47 15.64 10.92
CA ILE A 50 4.65 16.93 11.59
C ILE A 50 4.79 16.64 13.08
N GLU A 51 5.96 16.94 13.63
CA GLU A 51 6.31 16.61 15.00
C GLU A 51 6.81 17.87 15.71
N ASN A 52 6.31 18.10 16.92
CA ASN A 52 6.79 19.15 17.80
C ASN A 52 7.03 18.61 19.21
N ILE A 53 8.05 19.11 19.86
CA ILE A 53 8.40 18.76 21.23
C ILE A 53 8.30 20.02 22.09
N ASP A 54 7.66 19.88 23.25
CA ASP A 54 7.62 20.92 24.28
C ASP A 54 7.58 20.27 25.67
N LYS A 55 8.02 21.00 26.69
CA LYS A 55 7.89 20.57 28.09
C LYS A 55 6.43 20.46 28.51
N ASP A 56 5.58 21.33 27.97
CA ASP A 56 4.13 21.31 28.14
C ASP A 56 3.46 20.60 26.96
N MET A 57 2.69 19.56 27.24
CA MET A 57 2.00 18.75 26.24
C MET A 57 0.99 19.57 25.42
N LEU A 58 0.28 20.51 26.06
CA LEU A 58 -0.69 21.36 25.35
C LEU A 58 0.02 22.36 24.44
N ALA A 59 1.20 22.86 24.85
CA ALA A 59 2.02 23.72 24.02
C ALA A 59 2.56 22.96 22.79
N ALA A 60 3.05 21.72 22.98
CA ALA A 60 3.46 20.85 21.88
C ALA A 60 2.31 20.60 20.89
N ASN A 61 1.11 20.32 21.43
CA ASN A 61 -0.07 20.11 20.57
C ASN A 61 -0.44 21.38 19.77
N ARG A 62 -0.46 22.54 20.41
CA ARG A 62 -0.75 23.81 19.70
C ARG A 62 0.24 24.07 18.56
N LYS A 63 1.55 23.89 18.84
CA LYS A 63 2.60 24.04 17.80
C LYS A 63 2.37 23.09 16.62
N THR A 64 2.01 21.83 16.91
CA THR A 64 1.71 20.83 15.88
C THR A 64 0.47 21.22 15.06
N ASP A 65 -0.58 21.72 15.71
CA ASP A 65 -1.79 22.20 15.03
C ASP A 65 -1.51 23.41 14.14
N ASP A 66 -0.66 24.33 14.59
CA ASP A 66 -0.25 25.50 13.81
C ASP A 66 0.51 25.07 12.55
N SER A 67 1.46 24.13 12.70
CA SER A 67 2.21 23.58 11.57
C SER A 67 1.29 22.84 10.58
N VAL A 68 0.35 22.05 11.08
CA VAL A 68 -0.65 21.37 10.22
C VAL A 68 -1.48 22.41 9.44
N ARG A 69 -1.95 23.49 10.10
CA ARG A 69 -2.72 24.54 9.41
C ARG A 69 -1.90 25.21 8.30
N GLN A 70 -0.60 25.45 8.53
CA GLN A 70 0.28 26.02 7.51
C GLN A 70 0.42 25.08 6.30
N VAL A 71 0.62 23.77 6.51
CA VAL A 71 0.68 22.77 5.44
C VAL A 71 -0.62 22.75 4.64
N LEU A 72 -1.76 22.74 5.32
CA LEU A 72 -3.07 22.74 4.65
C LEU A 72 -3.29 24.01 3.83
N ALA A 73 -2.83 25.15 4.31
CA ALA A 73 -2.89 26.42 3.58
C ALA A 73 -1.99 26.39 2.32
N LEU A 74 -0.78 25.86 2.43
CA LEU A 74 0.14 25.68 1.31
C LEU A 74 -0.42 24.69 0.28
N ALA A 75 -0.96 23.54 0.71
CA ALA A 75 -1.60 22.59 -0.19
C ALA A 75 -2.73 23.26 -1.02
N ARG A 76 -3.60 24.02 -0.37
CA ARG A 76 -4.67 24.79 -1.06
C ARG A 76 -4.10 25.82 -2.04
N LYS A 77 -3.07 26.58 -1.63
CA LYS A 77 -2.37 27.56 -2.50
C LYS A 77 -1.87 26.92 -3.79
N HIS A 78 -1.40 25.67 -3.72
CA HIS A 78 -0.93 24.91 -4.86
C HIS A 78 -2.02 24.11 -5.59
N GLY A 79 -3.29 24.34 -5.27
CA GLY A 79 -4.43 23.76 -5.98
C GLY A 79 -4.83 22.37 -5.54
N VAL A 80 -4.32 21.89 -4.41
CA VAL A 80 -4.79 20.63 -3.80
C VAL A 80 -6.20 20.85 -3.25
N LYS A 81 -7.13 19.98 -3.62
CA LYS A 81 -8.51 20.06 -3.18
C LYS A 81 -8.66 19.51 -1.75
N PRO A 82 -9.65 19.95 -0.99
CA PRO A 82 -9.90 19.45 0.37
C PRO A 82 -10.10 17.94 0.45
N GLU A 83 -10.75 17.33 -0.54
CA GLU A 83 -10.97 15.89 -0.63
C GLU A 83 -9.67 15.09 -0.86
N ASP A 84 -8.62 15.75 -1.35
CA ASP A 84 -7.30 15.17 -1.64
C ASP A 84 -6.32 15.31 -0.47
N VAL A 85 -6.80 15.78 0.68
CA VAL A 85 -5.99 15.93 1.89
C VAL A 85 -6.63 15.16 3.05
N GLN A 86 -5.85 14.30 3.67
CA GLN A 86 -6.27 13.56 4.84
C GLN A 86 -5.30 13.79 6.00
N THR A 87 -5.83 14.13 7.16
CA THR A 87 -5.05 14.20 8.40
C THR A 87 -5.31 12.96 9.25
N SER A 88 -4.24 12.39 9.84
CA SER A 88 -4.34 11.23 10.71
C SER A 88 -4.59 11.63 12.16
N GLN A 89 -4.74 10.58 12.99
CA GLN A 89 -4.83 10.70 14.44
C GLN A 89 -3.56 11.35 15.01
N ILE A 90 -3.75 12.02 16.14
CA ILE A 90 -2.66 12.56 16.95
C ILE A 90 -1.97 11.44 17.72
N SER A 91 -0.62 11.47 17.76
CA SER A 91 0.20 10.66 18.65
C SER A 91 0.91 11.56 19.63
N VAL A 92 0.88 11.21 20.90
CA VAL A 92 1.58 11.92 21.98
C VAL A 92 2.47 10.95 22.70
N GLN A 93 3.76 11.26 22.80
CA GLN A 93 4.75 10.41 23.48
C GLN A 93 5.62 11.24 24.42
N PRO A 94 5.89 10.74 25.64
CA PRO A 94 6.89 11.36 26.50
C PRO A 94 8.28 11.21 25.86
N LYS A 95 9.06 12.28 25.85
CA LYS A 95 10.44 12.31 25.35
C LYS A 95 11.41 12.44 26.51
N TYR A 96 12.41 11.58 26.50
CA TYR A 96 13.43 11.56 27.56
C TYR A 96 14.79 11.98 26.99
N ASN A 97 15.72 12.34 27.90
CA ASN A 97 17.10 12.70 27.54
C ASN A 97 17.87 11.55 26.89
N THR A 98 17.43 10.31 27.10
CA THR A 98 17.91 9.11 26.43
C THR A 98 16.74 8.16 26.20
N ASP A 99 16.72 7.51 25.05
CA ASP A 99 15.73 6.46 24.71
C ASP A 99 16.38 5.06 24.85
N ASP A 100 17.68 4.99 25.18
CA ASP A 100 18.46 3.76 25.33
C ASP A 100 18.56 3.37 26.82
N MET A 101 17.76 2.38 27.21
CA MET A 101 17.77 1.84 28.58
C MET A 101 19.09 1.12 28.92
N GLU A 102 19.77 0.55 27.93
CA GLU A 102 21.07 -0.12 28.15
C GLU A 102 22.18 0.90 28.43
N TYR A 103 22.12 2.05 27.76
CA TYR A 103 23.03 3.17 28.03
C TYR A 103 22.86 3.71 29.46
N GLU A 104 21.62 3.80 29.95
CA GLU A 104 21.30 4.18 31.33
C GLU A 104 21.94 3.22 32.33
N ALA A 105 21.74 1.92 32.12
CA ALA A 105 22.25 0.87 33.01
C ALA A 105 23.79 0.83 33.03
N ARG A 106 24.44 1.03 31.87
CA ARG A 106 25.91 0.97 31.78
C ARG A 106 26.63 2.22 32.29
N ARG A 107 26.03 3.39 32.15
CA ARG A 107 26.68 4.68 32.48
C ARG A 107 26.13 5.37 33.71
N GLY A 108 25.10 4.83 34.35
CA GLY A 108 24.44 5.43 35.51
C GLY A 108 23.77 6.78 35.20
N VAL A 109 23.44 7.03 33.93
CA VAL A 109 22.76 8.25 33.50
C VAL A 109 21.30 8.15 33.89
N LYS A 110 20.82 9.06 34.73
CA LYS A 110 19.42 9.07 35.13
C LYS A 110 18.52 9.50 33.96
N ARG A 111 17.51 8.71 33.69
CA ARG A 111 16.46 9.03 32.70
C ARG A 111 15.61 10.21 33.19
N VAL A 112 15.62 11.30 32.43
CA VAL A 112 14.89 12.51 32.75
C VAL A 112 13.92 12.85 31.64
N LEU A 113 12.67 13.10 31.99
CA LEU A 113 11.67 13.59 31.04
C LEU A 113 12.08 15.00 30.58
N ILE A 114 12.27 15.16 29.26
CA ILE A 114 12.62 16.44 28.65
C ILE A 114 11.40 17.16 28.04
N GLY A 115 10.30 16.44 27.82
CA GLY A 115 9.07 17.00 27.29
C GLY A 115 8.15 15.94 26.70
N TYR A 116 7.22 16.41 25.89
CA TYR A 116 6.25 15.59 25.15
C TYR A 116 6.39 15.86 23.66
N GLN A 117 6.53 14.80 22.90
CA GLN A 117 6.49 14.85 21.45
C GLN A 117 5.06 14.61 20.99
N VAL A 118 4.51 15.58 20.25
CA VAL A 118 3.21 15.44 19.58
C VAL A 118 3.47 15.34 18.09
N SER A 119 2.87 14.32 17.45
CA SER A 119 2.97 14.11 16.01
C SER A 119 1.60 13.96 15.37
N LYS A 120 1.45 14.49 14.17
CA LYS A 120 0.32 14.31 13.26
C LYS A 120 0.83 14.02 11.86
N THR A 121 0.06 13.23 11.12
CA THR A 121 0.36 12.90 9.73
C THR A 121 -0.63 13.58 8.81
N VAL A 122 -0.12 14.14 7.71
CA VAL A 122 -0.94 14.71 6.64
C VAL A 122 -0.59 13.98 5.35
N ALA A 123 -1.57 13.28 4.77
CA ALA A 123 -1.46 12.66 3.46
C ALA A 123 -2.07 13.61 2.41
N ILE A 124 -1.35 13.82 1.32
CA ILE A 124 -1.73 14.73 0.25
C ILE A 124 -1.67 13.98 -1.08
N ARG A 125 -2.73 14.10 -1.87
CA ARG A 125 -2.78 13.66 -3.26
C ARG A 125 -2.72 14.89 -4.16
N LEU A 126 -1.69 15.00 -4.97
CA LEU A 126 -1.49 16.08 -5.93
C LEU A 126 -1.67 15.54 -7.35
N THR A 127 -2.70 16.01 -8.04
CA THR A 127 -3.04 15.60 -9.41
C THR A 127 -2.29 16.40 -10.50
N ASP A 128 -1.66 17.51 -10.12
CA ASP A 128 -0.79 18.30 -11.01
C ASP A 128 0.67 18.12 -10.58
N ILE A 129 1.32 17.11 -11.14
CA ILE A 129 2.72 16.75 -10.81
C ILE A 129 3.67 17.93 -11.03
N SER A 130 3.40 18.82 -11.99
CA SER A 130 4.28 19.96 -12.29
C SER A 130 4.45 20.92 -11.11
N ARG A 131 3.52 20.90 -10.15
CA ARG A 131 3.57 21.72 -8.93
C ARG A 131 4.24 21.04 -7.74
N PHE A 132 4.62 19.78 -7.89
CA PHE A 132 5.13 18.99 -6.77
C PHE A 132 6.38 19.62 -6.14
N ASP A 133 7.38 19.96 -6.94
CA ASP A 133 8.65 20.48 -6.43
C ASP A 133 8.47 21.82 -5.69
N VAL A 134 7.62 22.69 -6.23
CA VAL A 134 7.34 24.00 -5.60
C VAL A 134 6.54 23.83 -4.31
N LEU A 135 5.52 22.97 -4.34
CA LEU A 135 4.74 22.64 -3.14
C LEU A 135 5.63 22.03 -2.06
N LEU A 136 6.47 21.06 -2.41
CA LEU A 136 7.38 20.40 -1.47
C LEU A 136 8.37 21.41 -0.86
N ALA A 137 8.95 22.30 -1.66
CA ALA A 137 9.85 23.34 -1.18
C ALA A 137 9.15 24.29 -0.18
N ASP A 138 7.95 24.78 -0.51
CA ASP A 138 7.15 25.63 0.38
C ASP A 138 6.83 24.92 1.70
N ILE A 139 6.48 23.63 1.61
CA ILE A 139 6.16 22.79 2.77
C ILE A 139 7.40 22.57 3.66
N LEU A 140 8.56 22.30 3.10
CA LEU A 140 9.80 22.11 3.86
C LEU A 140 10.21 23.39 4.60
N THR A 141 9.98 24.56 4.01
CA THR A 141 10.23 25.86 4.68
C THR A 141 9.27 26.13 5.84
N ALA A 142 8.08 25.51 5.86
CA ALA A 142 7.10 25.63 6.93
C ALA A 142 7.43 24.79 8.19
N GLY A 143 8.60 24.15 8.24
CA GLY A 143 9.10 23.46 9.44
C GLY A 143 8.58 22.02 9.59
N ILE A 144 8.33 21.33 8.49
CA ILE A 144 7.95 19.91 8.52
C ILE A 144 9.13 19.03 8.90
N THR A 145 8.86 18.06 9.76
CA THR A 145 9.91 17.25 10.37
C THR A 145 10.32 16.07 9.48
N ARG A 146 9.38 15.49 8.73
CA ARG A 146 9.66 14.29 7.91
C ARG A 146 8.69 14.10 6.75
N LEU A 147 9.24 13.74 5.59
CA LEU A 147 8.49 13.12 4.49
C LEU A 147 8.52 11.60 4.72
N SER A 148 7.35 10.98 4.94
CA SER A 148 7.27 9.57 5.37
C SER A 148 7.06 8.62 4.21
N ASN A 149 6.33 9.04 3.18
CA ASN A 149 6.03 8.24 2.01
C ASN A 149 5.93 9.15 0.78
N LEU A 150 6.38 8.65 -0.36
CA LEU A 150 6.28 9.33 -1.65
C LEU A 150 6.03 8.27 -2.73
N GLU A 151 4.87 8.35 -3.36
CA GLU A 151 4.44 7.43 -4.40
C GLU A 151 3.97 8.21 -5.62
N PHE A 152 4.26 7.67 -6.80
CA PHE A 152 3.85 8.22 -8.09
C PHE A 152 2.93 7.22 -8.81
N PRO A 153 1.67 7.10 -8.38
CA PRO A 153 0.73 6.20 -9.03
C PRO A 153 0.26 6.75 -10.38
N THR A 154 -0.39 5.87 -11.13
CA THR A 154 -1.08 6.20 -12.37
C THR A 154 -2.54 5.83 -12.23
N LEU A 155 -3.45 6.78 -12.34
CA LEU A 155 -4.90 6.58 -12.26
C LEU A 155 -5.42 5.54 -13.29
N LYS A 156 -4.72 5.39 -14.42
CA LYS A 156 -5.08 4.45 -15.49
C LYS A 156 -4.68 3.00 -15.22
N SER A 157 -3.90 2.73 -14.18
CA SER A 157 -3.41 1.36 -13.88
C SER A 157 -4.51 0.40 -13.41
N GLY A 158 -5.67 0.88 -13.00
CA GLY A 158 -6.78 0.06 -12.49
C GLY A 158 -7.70 -0.60 -13.52
N ASN A 159 -7.60 -0.27 -14.82
CA ASN A 159 -8.59 -0.67 -15.81
C ASN A 159 -7.99 -1.23 -17.13
N ILE A 160 -6.85 -1.91 -17.09
CA ILE A 160 -6.39 -2.67 -18.25
C ILE A 160 -7.15 -4.01 -18.23
N ALA A 161 -8.38 -4.02 -18.74
CA ALA A 161 -9.11 -5.24 -19.02
C ALA A 161 -8.43 -5.93 -20.18
N ILE A 162 -7.70 -7.01 -19.92
CA ILE A 162 -7.18 -7.92 -20.93
C ILE A 162 -8.42 -8.60 -21.56
N ARG A 163 -8.83 -8.12 -22.73
CA ARG A 163 -9.88 -8.79 -23.51
C ARG A 163 -9.27 -10.10 -24.04
N ARG A 164 -9.74 -11.22 -23.51
CA ARG A 164 -9.42 -12.54 -24.09
C ARG A 164 -10.06 -12.61 -25.48
N VAL A 165 -9.25 -12.87 -26.49
CA VAL A 165 -9.70 -13.26 -27.83
C VAL A 165 -9.84 -14.77 -27.85
#